data_658108aaed3eeaa97b81593e3f390611
#
_entry.id   658108aaed3eeaa97b81593e3f390611
#
_cell.length_a   1.000
_cell.length_b   1.000
_cell.length_c   1.000
_cell.angle_alpha   90.00
_cell.angle_beta   90.00
_cell.angle_gamma   90.00
#
_symmetry.space_group_name_H-M   'P 1'
#
loop_
_entity.id
_entity.type
_entity.pdbx_description
1 polymer ?
#
loop_
_entity_poly.entity_id
_entity_poly.type
_entity_poly.pdbx_seq_one_letter_code
_entity_poly.pdbx_strand_id
1 'polypeptide(L)'
;DARWAAFERKREAVARETERLKSTWVNPKNLPDADAQRVLGQAIEREYSLLDLLRRPDVTYASLMTLPGAGDMTADPAVSEQVEIAVKYHGYIARQQDEVARSVEQESLRLPSNMDYTQVRGLSKEAQQKLNQHQPETLGQAGRISGMTPATISLLLVHLKKSSLKNIDQQKSV
;
A
#
# COMPACT_ATOMS: atom_id res chain seq x y z
N ASP A 1 0.74 -43.10 2.03
CA ASP A 1 0.95 -42.85 0.62
C ASP A 1 2.16 -41.94 0.43
N ALA A 2 3.14 -42.36 -0.41
CA ALA A 2 4.39 -41.66 -0.62
C ALA A 2 4.19 -40.23 -1.18
N ARG A 3 3.18 -40.02 -2.00
CA ARG A 3 2.78 -38.69 -2.53
C ARG A 3 2.32 -37.75 -1.43
N TRP A 4 1.52 -38.24 -0.52
CA TRP A 4 1.03 -37.45 0.62
C TRP A 4 2.18 -37.06 1.54
N ALA A 5 3.06 -37.99 1.86
CA ALA A 5 4.25 -37.72 2.69
C ALA A 5 5.19 -36.70 2.03
N ALA A 6 5.36 -36.75 0.71
CA ALA A 6 6.16 -35.74 -0.01
C ALA A 6 5.51 -34.36 0.01
N PHE A 7 4.20 -34.28 -0.14
CA PHE A 7 3.44 -33.05 -0.03
C PHE A 7 3.55 -32.40 1.35
N GLU A 8 3.38 -33.20 2.42
CA GLU A 8 3.49 -32.75 3.81
C GLU A 8 4.90 -32.22 4.11
N ARG A 9 5.95 -32.94 3.68
CA ARG A 9 7.33 -32.49 3.86
C ARG A 9 7.61 -31.16 3.18
N LYS A 10 7.09 -30.96 1.96
CA LYS A 10 7.22 -29.71 1.22
C LYS A 10 6.49 -28.58 1.92
N ARG A 11 5.27 -28.83 2.36
CA ARG A 11 4.45 -27.87 3.11
C ARG A 11 5.14 -27.41 4.40
N GLU A 12 5.70 -28.34 5.15
CA GLU A 12 6.46 -28.05 6.36
C GLU A 12 7.75 -27.26 6.06
N ALA A 13 8.43 -27.60 4.98
CA ALA A 13 9.63 -26.89 4.57
C ALA A 13 9.31 -25.43 4.17
N VAL A 14 8.22 -25.20 3.45
CA VAL A 14 7.72 -23.86 3.11
C VAL A 14 7.38 -23.07 4.38
N ALA A 15 6.68 -23.70 5.33
CA ALA A 15 6.31 -23.06 6.58
C ALA A 15 7.53 -22.68 7.42
N ARG A 16 8.52 -23.56 7.54
CA ARG A 16 9.77 -23.30 8.27
C ARG A 16 10.56 -22.15 7.63
N GLU A 17 10.69 -22.14 6.32
CA GLU A 17 11.42 -21.08 5.61
C GLU A 17 10.70 -19.74 5.73
N THR A 18 9.39 -19.72 5.61
CA THR A 18 8.59 -18.51 5.81
C THR A 18 8.77 -17.95 7.22
N GLU A 19 8.76 -18.80 8.23
CA GLU A 19 9.00 -18.39 9.62
C GLU A 19 10.42 -17.89 9.85
N ARG A 20 11.41 -18.51 9.23
CA ARG A 20 12.80 -18.05 9.26
C ARG A 20 12.92 -16.63 8.66
N LEU A 21 12.33 -16.38 7.50
CA LEU A 21 12.33 -15.06 6.87
C LEU A 21 11.62 -14.00 7.72
N LYS A 22 10.56 -14.38 8.39
CA LYS A 22 9.82 -13.51 9.31
C LYS A 22 10.64 -13.12 10.54
N SER A 23 11.47 -14.03 11.03
CA SER A 23 12.27 -13.87 12.24
C SER A 23 13.66 -13.30 12.00
N THR A 24 14.11 -13.19 10.75
CA THR A 24 15.41 -12.66 10.37
C THR A 24 15.27 -11.20 9.97
N TRP A 25 15.94 -10.32 10.70
CA TRP A 25 15.85 -8.88 10.52
C TRP A 25 17.10 -8.30 9.88
N VAL A 26 16.90 -7.32 9.01
CA VAL A 26 17.99 -6.55 8.38
C VAL A 26 17.97 -5.15 8.97
N ASN A 27 19.10 -4.79 9.59
CA ASN A 27 19.29 -3.48 10.20
C ASN A 27 20.03 -2.57 9.19
N PRO A 28 19.59 -1.29 9.00
CA PRO A 28 20.26 -0.33 8.12
C PRO A 28 21.75 -0.16 8.40
N LYS A 29 22.13 -0.24 9.67
CA LYS A 29 23.56 -0.09 10.08
C LYS A 29 24.46 -1.24 9.64
N ASN A 30 23.87 -2.40 9.43
CA ASN A 30 24.60 -3.62 9.05
C ASN A 30 24.44 -3.97 7.57
N LEU A 31 23.67 -3.19 6.82
CA LEU A 31 23.45 -3.38 5.39
C LEU A 31 24.27 -2.36 4.59
N PRO A 32 25.31 -2.80 3.85
CA PRO A 32 26.06 -1.91 2.98
C PRO A 32 25.16 -1.27 1.90
N ASP A 33 25.37 0.01 1.62
CA ASP A 33 24.58 0.75 0.63
C ASP A 33 24.60 0.10 -0.75
N ALA A 34 25.74 -0.46 -1.16
CA ALA A 34 25.88 -1.17 -2.43
C ALA A 34 24.95 -2.39 -2.52
N ASP A 35 24.83 -3.16 -1.43
CA ASP A 35 23.94 -4.32 -1.36
C ASP A 35 22.47 -3.90 -1.34
N ALA A 36 22.15 -2.85 -0.59
CA ALA A 36 20.80 -2.28 -0.58
C ALA A 36 20.36 -1.80 -1.96
N GLN A 37 21.24 -1.07 -2.68
CA GLN A 37 20.94 -0.63 -4.04
C GLN A 37 20.79 -1.80 -5.01
N ARG A 38 21.67 -2.79 -4.93
CA ARG A 38 21.66 -3.96 -5.82
C ARG A 38 20.39 -4.80 -5.66
N VAL A 39 19.96 -5.05 -4.44
CA VAL A 39 18.85 -5.96 -4.13
C VAL A 39 17.51 -5.23 -4.00
N LEU A 40 17.49 -4.07 -3.34
CA LEU A 40 16.28 -3.35 -2.98
C LEU A 40 16.05 -2.08 -3.82
N GLY A 41 17.06 -1.67 -4.61
CA GLY A 41 16.99 -0.44 -5.40
C GLY A 41 17.11 0.86 -4.60
N GLN A 42 17.19 0.78 -3.29
CA GLN A 42 17.32 1.92 -2.38
C GLN A 42 17.82 1.49 -1.00
N ALA A 43 18.37 2.43 -0.25
CA ALA A 43 18.69 2.21 1.15
C ALA A 43 17.42 1.98 1.99
N ILE A 44 17.56 1.26 3.09
CA ILE A 44 16.46 1.07 4.05
C ILE A 44 16.55 2.10 5.18
N GLU A 45 15.41 2.60 5.60
CA GLU A 45 15.30 3.65 6.62
C GLU A 45 15.21 3.10 8.04
N ARG A 46 14.75 1.85 8.16
CA ARG A 46 14.50 1.16 9.43
C ARG A 46 14.79 -0.33 9.28
N GLU A 47 14.68 -1.06 10.37
CA GLU A 47 14.75 -2.52 10.32
C GLU A 47 13.53 -3.11 9.60
N TYR A 48 13.81 -4.12 8.77
CA TYR A 48 12.80 -4.92 8.08
C TYR A 48 13.10 -6.40 8.26
N SER A 49 12.07 -7.23 8.41
CA SER A 49 12.24 -8.67 8.27
C SER A 49 12.52 -9.02 6.81
N LEU A 50 13.20 -10.14 6.57
CA LEU A 50 13.39 -10.64 5.21
C LEU A 50 12.06 -10.91 4.52
N LEU A 51 11.05 -11.32 5.27
CA LEU A 51 9.69 -11.51 4.75
C LEU A 51 9.09 -10.21 4.20
N ASP A 52 9.22 -9.12 4.93
CA ASP A 52 8.73 -7.80 4.48
C ASP A 52 9.45 -7.31 3.23
N LEU A 53 10.76 -7.55 3.14
CA LEU A 53 11.54 -7.22 1.95
C LEU A 53 11.15 -8.07 0.75
N LEU A 54 10.86 -9.35 0.94
CA LEU A 54 10.42 -10.25 -0.12
C LEU A 54 9.03 -9.90 -0.68
N ARG A 55 8.18 -9.22 0.09
CA ARG A 55 6.89 -8.71 -0.38
C ARG A 55 7.01 -7.66 -1.47
N ARG A 56 8.16 -7.00 -1.59
CA ARG A 56 8.39 -6.00 -2.63
C ARG A 56 8.41 -6.66 -4.02
N PRO A 57 7.73 -6.07 -5.03
CA PRO A 57 7.61 -6.71 -6.35
C PRO A 57 8.95 -7.01 -7.03
N ASP A 58 9.94 -6.14 -6.84
CA ASP A 58 11.22 -6.21 -7.52
C ASP A 58 12.27 -7.07 -6.78
N VAL A 59 11.92 -7.59 -5.61
CA VAL A 59 12.82 -8.41 -4.80
C VAL A 59 12.53 -9.88 -5.02
N THR A 60 13.53 -10.66 -5.44
CA THR A 60 13.41 -12.11 -5.56
C THR A 60 14.00 -12.81 -4.33
N TYR A 61 13.58 -14.03 -4.07
CA TYR A 61 14.15 -14.83 -2.99
C TYR A 61 15.68 -15.00 -3.18
N ALA A 62 16.10 -15.32 -4.40
CA ALA A 62 17.51 -15.50 -4.71
C ALA A 62 18.35 -14.24 -4.46
N SER A 63 17.87 -13.08 -4.90
CA SER A 63 18.56 -11.80 -4.66
C SER A 63 18.61 -11.44 -3.18
N LEU A 64 17.51 -11.67 -2.46
CA LEU A 64 17.40 -11.41 -1.03
C LEU A 64 18.41 -12.22 -0.21
N MET A 65 18.60 -13.50 -0.56
CA MET A 65 19.58 -14.38 0.13
C MET A 65 21.05 -13.99 -0.11
N THR A 66 21.33 -13.08 -1.02
CA THR A 66 22.67 -12.51 -1.21
C THR A 66 23.00 -11.39 -0.22
N LEU A 67 22.02 -10.92 0.55
CA LEU A 67 22.25 -9.89 1.57
C LEU A 67 23.06 -10.42 2.75
N PRO A 68 23.97 -9.61 3.32
CA PRO A 68 24.66 -9.97 4.56
C PRO A 68 23.64 -10.25 5.68
N GLY A 69 23.81 -11.37 6.37
CA GLY A 69 22.92 -11.76 7.47
C GLY A 69 21.60 -12.41 7.05
N ALA A 70 21.36 -12.61 5.76
CA ALA A 70 20.15 -13.30 5.27
C ALA A 70 20.14 -14.80 5.58
N GLY A 71 21.29 -15.38 5.86
CA GLY A 71 21.45 -16.82 6.04
C GLY A 71 21.53 -17.58 4.72
N ASP A 72 21.53 -18.90 4.81
CA ASP A 72 21.65 -19.76 3.65
C ASP A 72 20.31 -19.91 2.91
N MET A 73 20.39 -19.98 1.59
CA MET A 73 19.26 -20.36 0.75
C MET A 73 18.78 -21.77 1.11
N THR A 74 17.47 -21.98 1.07
CA THR A 74 16.95 -23.35 1.13
C THR A 74 17.49 -24.16 -0.05
N ALA A 75 17.87 -25.41 0.22
CA ALA A 75 18.47 -26.29 -0.78
C ALA A 75 17.48 -26.75 -1.86
N ASP A 76 16.19 -26.71 -1.59
CA ASP A 76 15.13 -27.11 -2.52
C ASP A 76 14.56 -25.91 -3.27
N PRO A 77 14.83 -25.78 -4.60
CA PRO A 77 14.29 -24.70 -5.41
C PRO A 77 12.76 -24.65 -5.43
N ALA A 78 12.09 -25.79 -5.30
CA ALA A 78 10.63 -25.84 -5.25
C ALA A 78 10.06 -25.22 -3.98
N VAL A 79 10.82 -25.28 -2.88
CA VAL A 79 10.45 -24.59 -1.62
C VAL A 79 10.65 -23.10 -1.75
N SER A 80 11.78 -22.63 -2.26
CA SER A 80 12.05 -21.20 -2.43
C SER A 80 11.07 -20.52 -3.37
N GLU A 81 10.74 -21.18 -4.49
CA GLU A 81 9.74 -20.70 -5.44
C GLU A 81 8.37 -20.58 -4.79
N GLN A 82 7.94 -21.58 -4.04
CA GLN A 82 6.64 -21.57 -3.37
C GLN A 82 6.56 -20.50 -2.28
N VAL A 83 7.63 -20.31 -1.52
CA VAL A 83 7.71 -19.22 -0.53
C VAL A 83 7.58 -17.86 -1.21
N GLU A 84 8.31 -17.61 -2.28
CA GLU A 84 8.25 -16.36 -3.02
C GLU A 84 6.85 -16.07 -3.58
N ILE A 85 6.23 -17.04 -4.22
CA ILE A 85 4.87 -16.94 -4.77
C ILE A 85 3.86 -16.61 -3.65
N ALA A 86 3.90 -17.35 -2.55
CA ALA A 86 2.98 -17.15 -1.44
C ALA A 86 3.13 -15.78 -0.78
N VAL A 87 4.37 -15.34 -0.54
CA VAL A 87 4.66 -14.03 0.07
C VAL A 87 4.22 -12.88 -0.83
N LYS A 88 4.47 -12.96 -2.12
CA LYS A 88 4.05 -11.93 -3.08
C LYS A 88 2.53 -11.88 -3.25
N TYR A 89 1.87 -13.02 -3.25
CA TYR A 89 0.41 -13.09 -3.32
C TYR A 89 -0.24 -12.42 -2.09
N HIS A 90 0.22 -12.75 -0.89
CA HIS A 90 -0.27 -12.11 0.34
C HIS A 90 0.00 -10.61 0.36
N GLY A 91 1.17 -10.18 -0.11
CA GLY A 91 1.49 -8.76 -0.24
C GLY A 91 0.58 -8.03 -1.23
N TYR A 92 0.24 -8.66 -2.34
CA TYR A 92 -0.71 -8.13 -3.31
C TYR A 92 -2.12 -7.97 -2.72
N ILE A 93 -2.63 -8.99 -2.05
CA ILE A 93 -3.95 -8.95 -1.42
C ILE A 93 -4.02 -7.87 -0.33
N ALA A 94 -2.98 -7.75 0.50
CA ALA A 94 -2.92 -6.70 1.53
C ALA A 94 -3.00 -5.30 0.91
N ARG A 95 -2.27 -5.04 -0.18
CA ARG A 95 -2.33 -3.75 -0.88
C ARG A 95 -3.71 -3.48 -1.48
N GLN A 96 -4.36 -4.49 -2.04
CA GLN A 96 -5.72 -4.37 -2.57
C GLN A 96 -6.72 -4.02 -1.46
N GLN A 97 -6.61 -4.66 -0.31
CA GLN A 97 -7.46 -4.36 0.85
C GLN A 97 -7.24 -2.93 1.36
N ASP A 98 -6.00 -2.47 1.44
CA ASP A 98 -5.68 -1.10 1.83
C ASP A 98 -6.22 -0.08 0.83
N GLU A 99 -6.17 -0.36 -0.45
CA GLU A 99 -6.69 0.50 -1.50
C GLU A 99 -8.22 0.60 -1.43
N VAL A 100 -8.91 -0.53 -1.24
CA VAL A 100 -10.37 -0.56 -1.03
C VAL A 100 -10.75 0.24 0.22
N ALA A 101 -10.04 0.04 1.34
CA ALA A 101 -10.29 0.77 2.57
C ALA A 101 -10.12 2.29 2.39
N ARG A 102 -9.08 2.74 1.70
CA ARG A 102 -8.88 4.16 1.36
C ARG A 102 -9.99 4.71 0.47
N SER A 103 -10.41 3.93 -0.52
CA SER A 103 -11.52 4.31 -1.40
C SER A 103 -12.82 4.52 -0.63
N VAL A 104 -13.16 3.61 0.26
CA VAL A 104 -14.34 3.72 1.14
C VAL A 104 -14.23 4.93 2.06
N GLU A 105 -13.06 5.16 2.64
CA GLU A 105 -12.81 6.34 3.49
C GLU A 105 -12.99 7.64 2.70
N GLN A 106 -12.46 7.73 1.50
CA GLN A 106 -12.64 8.89 0.62
C GLN A 106 -14.09 9.12 0.24
N GLU A 107 -14.83 8.06 -0.10
CA GLU A 107 -16.26 8.15 -0.43
C GLU A 107 -17.11 8.68 0.73
N SER A 108 -16.75 8.34 1.96
CA SER A 108 -17.46 8.75 3.16
C SER A 108 -17.13 10.17 3.65
N LEU A 109 -16.14 10.85 3.05
CA LEU A 109 -15.81 12.24 3.39
C LEU A 109 -17.02 13.15 3.18
N ARG A 110 -17.36 13.90 4.24
CA ARG A 110 -18.49 14.81 4.20
C ARG A 110 -18.15 16.10 3.47
N LEU A 111 -19.09 16.54 2.63
CA LEU A 111 -19.09 17.86 2.03
C LEU A 111 -19.88 18.80 2.94
N PRO A 112 -19.29 19.94 3.38
CA PRO A 112 -20.03 20.91 4.18
C PRO A 112 -21.28 21.41 3.45
N SER A 113 -22.42 21.53 4.14
CA SER A 113 -23.68 21.97 3.58
C SER A 113 -23.66 23.41 3.02
N ASN A 114 -22.74 24.22 3.54
CA ASN A 114 -22.51 25.60 3.12
C ASN A 114 -21.31 25.76 2.20
N MET A 115 -20.83 24.67 1.58
CA MET A 115 -19.66 24.70 0.74
C MET A 115 -19.88 25.58 -0.49
N ASP A 116 -18.96 26.50 -0.70
CA ASP A 116 -18.92 27.34 -1.90
C ASP A 116 -18.06 26.67 -2.97
N TYR A 117 -18.70 26.06 -3.95
CA TYR A 117 -18.02 25.34 -5.04
C TYR A 117 -17.27 26.26 -5.99
N THR A 118 -17.52 27.58 -5.96
CA THR A 118 -16.75 28.57 -6.75
C THR A 118 -15.32 28.71 -6.23
N GLN A 119 -15.07 28.37 -4.98
CA GLN A 119 -13.75 28.39 -4.33
C GLN A 119 -12.91 27.16 -4.68
N VAL A 120 -13.50 26.14 -5.27
CA VAL A 120 -12.79 24.92 -5.68
C VAL A 120 -12.05 25.20 -6.97
N ARG A 121 -10.71 25.26 -6.88
CA ARG A 121 -9.86 25.61 -8.03
C ARG A 121 -9.94 24.54 -9.12
N GLY A 122 -10.16 24.95 -10.34
CA GLY A 122 -10.20 24.08 -11.51
C GLY A 122 -11.54 23.42 -11.79
N LEU A 123 -12.54 23.65 -10.93
CA LEU A 123 -13.89 23.11 -11.12
C LEU A 123 -14.62 23.82 -12.26
N SER A 124 -15.19 23.07 -13.21
CA SER A 124 -15.95 23.63 -14.31
C SER A 124 -17.26 24.25 -13.81
N LYS A 125 -17.81 25.23 -14.56
CA LYS A 125 -19.10 25.84 -14.23
C LYS A 125 -20.24 24.83 -14.22
N GLU A 126 -20.20 23.86 -15.15
CA GLU A 126 -21.19 22.78 -15.19
C GLU A 126 -21.13 21.91 -13.92
N ALA A 127 -19.93 21.54 -13.48
CA ALA A 127 -19.76 20.79 -12.25
C ALA A 127 -20.22 21.58 -11.01
N GLN A 128 -19.87 22.87 -10.93
CA GLN A 128 -20.36 23.76 -9.86
C GLN A 128 -21.87 23.81 -9.82
N GLN A 129 -22.52 23.97 -10.97
CA GLN A 129 -23.97 24.04 -11.07
C GLN A 129 -24.62 22.74 -10.60
N LYS A 130 -24.11 21.59 -11.03
CA LYS A 130 -24.63 20.28 -10.62
C LYS A 130 -24.47 20.04 -9.13
N LEU A 131 -23.31 20.38 -8.56
CA LEU A 131 -23.06 20.27 -7.13
C LEU A 131 -23.98 21.17 -6.29
N ASN A 132 -24.19 22.39 -6.74
CA ASN A 132 -25.13 23.31 -6.09
C ASN A 132 -26.59 22.83 -6.16
N GLN A 133 -26.98 22.23 -7.28
CA GLN A 133 -28.32 21.69 -7.49
C GLN A 133 -28.60 20.45 -6.66
N HIS A 134 -27.65 19.50 -6.61
CA HIS A 134 -27.84 18.21 -5.94
C HIS A 134 -27.45 18.24 -4.46
N GLN A 135 -26.61 19.17 -4.04
CA GLN A 135 -26.13 19.32 -2.66
C GLN A 135 -25.72 17.99 -2.02
N PRO A 136 -24.74 17.28 -2.60
CA PRO A 136 -24.32 15.98 -2.07
C PRO A 136 -23.75 16.14 -0.65
N GLU A 137 -24.05 15.20 0.22
CA GLU A 137 -23.58 15.20 1.61
C GLU A 137 -22.17 14.60 1.74
N THR A 138 -21.82 13.72 0.82
CA THR A 138 -20.51 13.02 0.80
C THR A 138 -19.86 13.09 -0.56
N LEU A 139 -18.54 12.89 -0.58
CA LEU A 139 -17.78 12.82 -1.82
C LEU A 139 -18.24 11.67 -2.73
N GLY A 140 -18.62 10.52 -2.13
CA GLY A 140 -19.19 9.39 -2.86
C GLY A 140 -20.51 9.74 -3.56
N GLN A 141 -21.39 10.48 -2.90
CA GLN A 141 -22.65 10.98 -3.50
C GLN A 141 -22.35 11.95 -4.65
N ALA A 142 -21.37 12.85 -4.49
CA ALA A 142 -20.95 13.75 -5.56
C ALA A 142 -20.49 12.97 -6.80
N GLY A 143 -19.74 11.90 -6.62
CA GLY A 143 -19.26 11.05 -7.72
C GLY A 143 -20.35 10.32 -8.49
N ARG A 144 -21.52 10.11 -7.87
CA ARG A 144 -22.68 9.46 -8.49
C ARG A 144 -23.57 10.42 -9.29
N ILE A 145 -23.33 11.71 -9.20
CA ILE A 145 -24.05 12.70 -10.00
C ILE A 145 -23.68 12.53 -11.47
N SER A 146 -24.67 12.45 -12.35
CA SER A 146 -24.45 12.31 -13.80
C SER A 146 -23.59 13.45 -14.35
N GLY A 147 -22.54 13.10 -15.09
CA GLY A 147 -21.59 14.05 -15.68
C GLY A 147 -20.43 14.46 -14.78
N MET A 148 -20.34 13.92 -13.56
CA MET A 148 -19.15 14.08 -12.71
C MET A 148 -18.04 13.15 -13.14
N THR A 149 -16.85 13.71 -13.30
CA THR A 149 -15.65 12.96 -13.72
C THR A 149 -14.77 12.63 -12.51
N PRO A 150 -13.91 11.60 -12.60
CA PRO A 150 -12.91 11.34 -11.57
C PRO A 150 -12.00 12.54 -11.28
N ALA A 151 -11.67 13.34 -12.30
CA ALA A 151 -10.90 14.57 -12.14
C ALA A 151 -11.63 15.59 -11.24
N THR A 152 -12.92 15.78 -11.43
CA THR A 152 -13.76 16.64 -10.58
C THR A 152 -13.74 16.20 -9.13
N ILE A 153 -13.89 14.91 -8.87
CA ILE A 153 -13.83 14.35 -7.51
C ILE A 153 -12.46 14.54 -6.88
N SER A 154 -11.39 14.38 -7.63
CA SER A 154 -10.03 14.67 -7.16
C SER A 154 -9.83 16.12 -6.77
N LEU A 155 -10.38 17.07 -7.51
CA LEU A 155 -10.34 18.49 -7.17
C LEU A 155 -11.08 18.80 -5.86
N LEU A 156 -12.24 18.20 -5.65
CA LEU A 156 -13.01 18.32 -4.39
C LEU A 156 -12.22 17.74 -3.22
N LEU A 157 -11.61 16.58 -3.40
CA LEU A 157 -10.80 15.93 -2.38
C LEU A 157 -9.61 16.81 -1.94
N VAL A 158 -8.88 17.38 -2.90
CA VAL A 158 -7.76 18.29 -2.63
C VAL A 158 -8.23 19.53 -1.87
N HIS A 159 -9.35 20.11 -2.28
CA HIS A 159 -9.93 21.29 -1.62
C HIS A 159 -10.32 20.99 -0.16
N LEU A 160 -10.99 19.86 0.10
CA LEU A 160 -11.36 19.43 1.44
C LEU A 160 -10.15 19.23 2.35
N LYS A 161 -9.09 18.59 1.84
CA LYS A 161 -7.84 18.39 2.59
C LYS A 161 -7.15 19.70 2.94
N LYS A 162 -7.08 20.66 2.02
CA LYS A 162 -6.52 21.99 2.27
C LYS A 162 -7.32 22.78 3.29
N SER A 163 -8.65 22.69 3.25
CA SER A 163 -9.52 23.36 4.21
C SER A 163 -9.35 22.79 5.62
N SER A 164 -9.20 21.49 5.75
CA SER A 164 -8.95 20.83 7.04
C SER A 164 -7.63 21.27 7.65
N LEU A 165 -6.57 21.37 6.85
CA LEU A 165 -5.25 21.82 7.31
C LEU A 165 -5.30 23.27 7.82
N LYS A 166 -5.98 24.17 7.10
CA LYS A 166 -6.14 25.58 7.54
C LYS A 166 -6.88 25.70 8.89
N ASN A 167 -7.88 24.87 9.12
CA ASN A 167 -8.62 24.86 10.38
C ASN A 167 -7.77 24.38 11.57
N ILE A 168 -6.85 23.43 11.33
CA ILE A 168 -5.93 22.92 12.36
C ILE A 168 -4.90 24.00 12.74
N ASP A 169 -4.38 24.74 11.77
CA ASP A 169 -3.40 25.81 12.03
C ASP A 169 -4.02 26.99 12.79
N GLN A 170 -5.29 27.30 12.53
CA GLN A 170 -6.01 28.35 13.27
C GLN A 170 -6.30 27.94 14.72
N GLN A 171 -6.52 26.66 15.00
CA GLN A 171 -6.73 26.18 16.37
C GLN A 171 -5.46 26.11 17.21
N LYS A 172 -4.28 26.05 16.57
CA LYS A 172 -2.98 26.06 17.27
C LYS A 172 -2.45 27.47 17.59
N SER A 173 -3.10 28.50 17.08
CA SER A 173 -2.68 29.92 17.24
C SER A 173 -3.48 30.69 18.29
N VAL A 174 -4.25 29.98 19.16
CA VAL A 174 -4.99 30.57 20.27
C VAL A 174 -4.41 30.13 21.61
#